data_15f58a261525e13edc71df655cd44a5c
#
_entry.id   15f58a261525e13edc71df655cd44a5c
#
_cell.length_a   1.000
_cell.length_b   1.000
_cell.length_c   1.000
_cell.angle_alpha   90.00
_cell.angle_beta   90.00
_cell.angle_gamma   90.00
#
_symmetry.space_group_name_H-M   'P 1'
#
loop_
_entity.id
_entity.type
_entity.pdbx_description
1 polymer ?
#
loop_
_entity_poly.entity_id
_entity_poly.type
_entity_poly.pdbx_seq_one_letter_code
_entity_poly.pdbx_strand_id
1 'polypeptide(L)'
;MEGTFYEKVWTRMICSVLLFACCILPSTAMAVEGKEANVIVTVEHEEKDIFEMYGNVFEESMVKSRKSTVDLSSGSVAFTVGVLDAGEKYTTDTYDISKSKIKVTLQSIGGASPHVKVTLYKSSGVSVATSTVNLPWSTPLGGGGSETVTFSNLNSSTNYYAVIENMDTVETGTILCVVKQA
;
A
#
# COMPACT_ATOMS: atom_id res chain seq x y z
N MET A 1 -59.17 -2.40 -27.46
CA MET A 1 -57.94 -3.17 -27.41
C MET A 1 -56.79 -2.28 -27.81
N GLU A 2 -56.45 -1.27 -27.01
CA GLU A 2 -55.31 -0.35 -27.24
C GLU A 2 -54.70 0.03 -25.91
N GLY A 3 -53.90 -0.83 -25.34
CA GLY A 3 -53.27 -0.59 -24.06
C GLY A 3 -51.94 -1.27 -23.83
N THR A 4 -51.44 -2.07 -24.77
CA THR A 4 -50.28 -2.93 -24.55
C THR A 4 -48.96 -2.43 -25.18
N PHE A 5 -48.99 -1.34 -25.96
CA PHE A 5 -47.79 -0.88 -26.68
C PHE A 5 -47.00 0.15 -25.87
N TYR A 6 -47.62 0.98 -25.08
CA TYR A 6 -46.97 2.04 -24.30
C TYR A 6 -46.27 1.51 -23.03
N GLU A 7 -46.82 0.48 -22.37
CA GLU A 7 -46.17 -0.11 -21.17
C GLU A 7 -44.82 -0.77 -21.49
N LYS A 8 -44.69 -1.42 -22.64
CA LYS A 8 -43.46 -2.09 -23.04
C LYS A 8 -42.32 -1.10 -23.40
N VAL A 9 -42.66 0.08 -23.85
CA VAL A 9 -41.64 1.11 -24.21
C VAL A 9 -41.10 1.78 -22.95
N TRP A 10 -41.95 2.06 -21.98
CA TRP A 10 -41.54 2.65 -20.70
C TRP A 10 -40.67 1.73 -19.85
N THR A 11 -40.99 0.44 -19.79
CA THR A 11 -40.16 -0.54 -19.04
C THR A 11 -38.76 -0.72 -19.64
N ARG A 12 -38.63 -0.61 -20.98
CA ARG A 12 -37.33 -0.66 -21.64
C ARG A 12 -36.53 0.61 -21.50
N MET A 13 -37.16 1.76 -21.41
CA MET A 13 -36.48 3.03 -21.18
C MET A 13 -35.96 3.17 -19.76
N ILE A 14 -36.70 2.69 -18.76
CA ILE A 14 -36.29 2.73 -17.35
C ILE A 14 -35.11 1.77 -17.10
N CYS A 15 -35.09 0.58 -17.72
CA CYS A 15 -33.96 -0.34 -17.62
C CYS A 15 -32.67 0.19 -18.29
N SER A 16 -32.78 0.98 -19.37
CA SER A 16 -31.61 1.55 -20.05
C SER A 16 -30.99 2.71 -19.28
N VAL A 17 -31.77 3.48 -18.53
CA VAL A 17 -31.25 4.60 -17.73
C VAL A 17 -30.61 4.11 -16.42
N LEU A 18 -31.07 3.00 -15.86
CA LEU A 18 -30.46 2.38 -14.66
C LEU A 18 -29.13 1.66 -14.96
N LEU A 19 -28.89 1.23 -16.18
CA LEU A 19 -27.64 0.59 -16.60
C LEU A 19 -26.52 1.58 -16.88
N PHE A 20 -26.80 2.87 -17.13
CA PHE A 20 -25.81 3.90 -17.40
C PHE A 20 -25.30 4.63 -16.13
N ALA A 21 -26.01 4.51 -15.01
CA ALA A 21 -25.62 5.12 -13.75
C ALA A 21 -24.59 4.30 -12.94
N CYS A 22 -24.28 3.07 -13.35
CA CYS A 22 -23.32 2.19 -12.65
C CYS A 22 -21.89 2.24 -13.19
N CYS A 23 -21.58 3.07 -14.22
CA CYS A 23 -20.26 3.08 -14.87
C CYS A 23 -19.39 4.29 -14.53
N ILE A 24 -19.76 5.13 -13.54
CA ILE A 24 -18.89 6.21 -13.06
C ILE A 24 -18.70 6.04 -11.55
N LEU A 25 -18.07 4.94 -11.18
CA LEU A 25 -17.36 4.88 -9.90
C LEU A 25 -15.87 5.01 -10.21
N PRO A 26 -15.13 5.90 -9.53
CA PRO A 26 -13.67 5.92 -9.64
C PRO A 26 -13.16 4.55 -9.19
N SER A 27 -12.41 3.91 -10.06
CA SER A 27 -11.81 2.60 -9.83
C SER A 27 -10.64 2.72 -8.85
N THR A 28 -10.93 2.80 -7.55
CA THR A 28 -9.93 2.73 -6.49
C THR A 28 -10.47 2.07 -5.21
N ALA A 29 -11.32 1.08 -5.36
CA ALA A 29 -11.64 0.20 -4.25
C ALA A 29 -11.44 -1.24 -4.71
N MET A 30 -10.20 -1.70 -4.75
CA MET A 30 -9.94 -3.13 -4.67
C MET A 30 -10.40 -3.59 -3.29
N ALA A 31 -11.51 -4.31 -3.22
CA ALA A 31 -11.93 -4.98 -2.01
C ALA A 31 -10.89 -6.06 -1.69
N VAL A 32 -10.10 -5.80 -0.66
CA VAL A 32 -9.12 -6.73 -0.13
C VAL A 32 -9.82 -7.64 0.88
N GLU A 33 -9.71 -8.95 0.71
CA GLU A 33 -10.11 -9.94 1.70
C GLU A 33 -9.27 -9.81 2.98
N GLY A 34 -9.64 -8.90 3.85
CA GLY A 34 -9.10 -8.76 5.19
C GLY A 34 -10.24 -8.62 6.19
N LYS A 35 -10.27 -9.42 7.21
CA LYS A 35 -11.36 -9.58 8.19
C LYS A 35 -11.59 -8.39 9.16
N GLU A 36 -11.14 -7.20 8.85
CA GLU A 36 -11.61 -5.98 9.49
C GLU A 36 -12.44 -5.19 8.48
N ALA A 37 -13.75 -5.22 8.64
CA ALA A 37 -14.74 -4.73 7.67
C ALA A 37 -14.67 -3.24 7.32
N ASN A 38 -13.67 -2.48 7.80
CA ASN A 38 -13.60 -1.03 7.64
C ASN A 38 -12.20 -0.45 7.35
N VAL A 39 -11.16 -1.27 7.12
CA VAL A 39 -9.85 -0.72 6.78
C VAL A 39 -9.85 -0.28 5.32
N ILE A 40 -9.52 1.00 5.09
CA ILE A 40 -9.43 1.60 3.76
C ILE A 40 -7.96 1.64 3.36
N VAL A 41 -7.65 1.14 2.17
CA VAL A 41 -6.30 1.20 1.59
C VAL A 41 -6.32 2.14 0.40
N THR A 42 -5.40 3.10 0.37
CA THR A 42 -5.16 3.99 -0.77
C THR A 42 -3.69 3.92 -1.18
N VAL A 43 -3.43 4.11 -2.47
CA VAL A 43 -2.08 4.19 -3.03
C VAL A 43 -1.92 5.56 -3.67
N GLU A 44 -0.84 6.24 -3.33
CA GLU A 44 -0.50 7.56 -3.85
C GLU A 44 0.91 7.51 -4.43
N HIS A 45 1.08 7.99 -5.66
CA HIS A 45 2.39 8.23 -6.24
C HIS A 45 2.91 9.58 -5.77
N GLU A 46 4.13 9.61 -5.26
CA GLU A 46 4.81 10.85 -4.86
C GLU A 46 6.07 11.02 -5.73
N GLU A 47 6.23 12.19 -6.36
CA GLU A 47 7.46 12.52 -7.10
C GLU A 47 8.68 12.72 -6.19
N LYS A 48 8.49 12.63 -4.88
CA LYS A 48 9.54 12.81 -3.88
C LYS A 48 10.45 11.60 -3.82
N ASP A 49 11.73 11.85 -3.86
CA ASP A 49 12.78 10.89 -3.63
C ASP A 49 13.00 10.71 -2.12
N ILE A 50 12.66 9.53 -1.58
CA ILE A 50 12.84 9.26 -0.15
C ILE A 50 14.30 9.06 0.22
N PHE A 51 15.15 8.64 -0.72
CA PHE A 51 16.58 8.56 -0.48
C PHE A 51 17.20 9.95 -0.25
N GLU A 52 16.77 10.95 -1.00
CA GLU A 52 17.22 12.32 -0.82
C GLU A 52 16.82 12.89 0.56
N MET A 53 15.63 12.51 1.04
CA MET A 53 15.11 12.99 2.34
C MET A 53 15.68 12.23 3.54
N TYR A 54 16.04 10.96 3.40
CA TYR A 54 16.39 10.06 4.51
C TYR A 54 17.73 9.33 4.31
N GLY A 55 18.57 9.74 3.35
CA GLY A 55 19.78 9.01 2.93
C GLY A 55 20.69 8.59 4.08
N ASN A 56 20.97 9.51 5.01
CA ASN A 56 21.81 9.21 6.18
C ASN A 56 21.22 8.13 7.10
N VAL A 57 19.90 8.04 7.19
CA VAL A 57 19.20 7.04 8.04
C VAL A 57 19.26 5.66 7.41
N PHE A 58 19.19 5.58 6.07
CA PHE A 58 19.27 4.33 5.34
C PHE A 58 20.65 3.67 5.46
N GLU A 59 21.73 4.45 5.47
CA GLU A 59 23.09 3.93 5.66
C GLU A 59 23.28 3.24 7.02
N GLU A 60 22.66 3.75 8.07
CA GLU A 60 22.72 3.17 9.41
C GLU A 60 21.86 1.91 9.56
N SER A 61 20.80 1.75 8.77
CA SER A 61 19.81 0.68 8.94
C SER A 61 20.22 -0.67 8.36
N MET A 62 21.24 -0.74 7.51
CA MET A 62 21.71 -1.98 6.87
C MET A 62 22.20 -3.06 7.84
N VAL A 63 22.28 -2.80 9.14
CA VAL A 63 23.02 -3.65 10.11
C VAL A 63 22.12 -4.42 11.09
N LYS A 64 20.79 -4.27 11.11
CA LYS A 64 19.98 -4.85 12.18
C LYS A 64 18.84 -5.74 11.72
N SER A 65 18.97 -7.04 12.03
CA SER A 65 17.81 -7.95 12.17
C SER A 65 16.90 -7.43 13.28
N ARG A 66 15.67 -7.04 12.99
CA ARG A 66 14.78 -6.34 13.90
C ARG A 66 13.57 -7.18 14.28
N LYS A 67 13.32 -7.26 15.58
CA LYS A 67 12.04 -7.63 16.22
C LYS A 67 11.83 -6.69 17.40
N SER A 68 11.80 -5.40 17.15
CA SER A 68 11.52 -4.40 18.20
C SER A 68 10.14 -3.79 17.97
N THR A 69 9.52 -3.32 19.04
CA THR A 69 8.35 -2.45 18.91
C THR A 69 8.85 -1.02 18.85
N VAL A 70 8.42 -0.30 17.82
CA VAL A 70 8.80 1.08 17.55
C VAL A 70 7.57 1.97 17.68
N ASP A 71 7.68 2.99 18.53
CA ASP A 71 6.65 4.00 18.71
C ASP A 71 6.71 5.02 17.55
N LEU A 72 5.65 5.06 16.73
CA LEU A 72 5.51 6.02 15.65
C LEU A 72 4.93 7.38 16.09
N SER A 73 4.61 7.57 17.37
CA SER A 73 4.09 8.86 17.87
C SER A 73 5.13 9.98 17.73
N SER A 74 6.40 9.64 17.78
CA SER A 74 7.54 10.57 17.72
C SER A 74 8.00 10.90 16.29
N GLY A 75 7.47 10.24 15.24
CA GLY A 75 7.91 10.53 13.87
C GLY A 75 7.73 9.40 12.87
N SER A 76 8.70 9.30 11.98
CA SER A 76 8.81 8.25 10.95
C SER A 76 9.99 7.34 11.21
N VAL A 77 9.90 6.11 10.72
CA VAL A 77 11.01 5.15 10.71
C VAL A 77 11.39 4.89 9.26
N ALA A 78 12.66 5.09 8.94
CA ALA A 78 13.24 4.80 7.63
C ALA A 78 14.22 3.62 7.74
N PHE A 79 14.18 2.71 6.80
CA PHE A 79 15.05 1.55 6.76
C PHE A 79 15.19 0.99 5.33
N THR A 80 16.24 0.22 5.11
CA THR A 80 16.48 -0.49 3.87
C THR A 80 15.93 -1.91 3.97
N VAL A 81 15.05 -2.29 3.06
CA VAL A 81 14.59 -3.66 2.89
C VAL A 81 15.67 -4.52 2.22
N GLY A 82 16.46 -3.91 1.34
CA GLY A 82 17.45 -4.60 0.50
C GLY A 82 16.84 -5.10 -0.81
N VAL A 83 17.56 -6.00 -1.47
CA VAL A 83 17.11 -6.71 -2.66
C VAL A 83 16.28 -7.91 -2.21
N LEU A 84 15.14 -8.12 -2.83
CA LEU A 84 14.29 -9.29 -2.60
C LEU A 84 14.29 -10.19 -3.83
N ASP A 85 14.58 -11.47 -3.63
CA ASP A 85 14.43 -12.50 -4.65
C ASP A 85 12.95 -12.69 -5.04
N ALA A 86 12.70 -13.42 -6.13
CA ALA A 86 11.35 -13.75 -6.59
C ALA A 86 10.52 -14.42 -5.49
N GLY A 87 9.41 -13.80 -5.10
CA GLY A 87 8.52 -14.28 -4.03
C GLY A 87 9.07 -14.13 -2.60
N GLU A 88 10.25 -13.53 -2.43
CA GLU A 88 10.82 -13.26 -1.12
C GLU A 88 10.02 -12.19 -0.37
N LYS A 89 10.08 -12.28 0.97
CA LYS A 89 9.33 -11.42 1.89
C LYS A 89 10.25 -10.81 2.92
N TYR A 90 10.05 -9.51 3.14
CA TYR A 90 10.65 -8.79 4.25
C TYR A 90 9.57 -8.44 5.27
N THR A 91 9.84 -8.72 6.55
CA THR A 91 8.93 -8.35 7.66
C THR A 91 9.53 -7.18 8.42
N THR A 92 8.78 -6.12 8.56
CA THR A 92 9.21 -4.92 9.30
C THR A 92 9.18 -5.16 10.81
N ASP A 93 9.67 -4.18 11.56
CA ASP A 93 9.41 -4.08 13.00
C ASP A 93 7.90 -3.94 13.28
N THR A 94 7.54 -4.17 14.52
CA THR A 94 6.18 -3.91 15.01
C THR A 94 6.07 -2.42 15.39
N TYR A 95 4.99 -1.79 14.98
CA TYR A 95 4.73 -0.38 15.19
C TYR A 95 3.61 -0.17 16.20
N ASP A 96 3.90 0.65 17.20
CA ASP A 96 2.91 1.21 18.12
C ASP A 96 2.40 2.53 17.52
N ILE A 97 1.07 2.67 17.42
CA ILE A 97 0.43 3.83 16.80
C ILE A 97 -0.57 4.47 17.76
N SER A 98 -0.60 5.80 17.77
CA SER A 98 -1.60 6.59 18.49
C SER A 98 -2.67 7.18 17.57
N LYS A 99 -2.50 7.07 16.26
CA LYS A 99 -3.46 7.51 15.24
C LYS A 99 -4.03 6.32 14.46
N SER A 100 -5.13 6.55 13.75
CA SER A 100 -5.83 5.51 13.00
C SER A 100 -5.31 5.26 11.59
N LYS A 101 -4.10 5.76 11.27
CA LYS A 101 -3.51 5.61 9.92
C LYS A 101 -2.04 5.28 10.00
N ILE A 102 -1.61 4.34 9.12
CA ILE A 102 -0.21 4.05 8.83
C ILE A 102 0.04 4.32 7.35
N LYS A 103 1.12 5.03 7.04
CA LYS A 103 1.65 5.22 5.70
C LYS A 103 2.94 4.43 5.55
N VAL A 104 3.02 3.62 4.51
CA VAL A 104 4.22 2.87 4.10
C VAL A 104 4.65 3.41 2.75
N THR A 105 5.73 4.17 2.72
CA THR A 105 6.29 4.75 1.50
C THR A 105 7.47 3.91 1.04
N LEU A 106 7.48 3.51 -0.23
CA LEU A 106 8.47 2.63 -0.83
C LEU A 106 9.09 3.26 -2.07
N GLN A 107 10.39 3.05 -2.25
CA GLN A 107 11.14 3.44 -3.44
C GLN A 107 12.10 2.32 -3.82
N SER A 108 12.24 2.02 -5.11
CA SER A 108 13.24 1.09 -5.62
C SER A 108 14.45 1.86 -6.16
N ILE A 109 15.67 1.47 -5.77
CA ILE A 109 16.93 2.03 -6.26
C ILE A 109 17.67 0.95 -7.03
N GLY A 110 17.97 1.25 -8.30
CA GLY A 110 18.64 0.31 -9.21
C GLY A 110 17.75 -0.87 -9.59
N GLY A 111 17.91 -1.38 -10.77
CA GLY A 111 17.12 -2.51 -11.27
C GLY A 111 15.84 -2.11 -11.98
N ALA A 112 14.92 -3.07 -12.10
CA ALA A 112 13.63 -2.87 -12.75
C ALA A 112 12.62 -2.19 -11.81
N SER A 113 11.49 -1.75 -12.35
CA SER A 113 10.33 -1.29 -11.57
C SER A 113 9.59 -2.49 -11.00
N PRO A 114 9.85 -2.92 -9.75
CA PRO A 114 9.28 -4.15 -9.23
C PRO A 114 7.81 -3.96 -8.82
N HIS A 115 7.04 -5.05 -8.96
CA HIS A 115 5.73 -5.18 -8.34
C HIS A 115 5.91 -5.71 -6.94
N VAL A 116 5.53 -4.96 -5.95
CA VAL A 116 5.60 -5.39 -4.56
C VAL A 116 4.22 -5.40 -3.91
N LYS A 117 3.98 -6.40 -3.10
CA LYS A 117 2.79 -6.51 -2.27
C LYS A 117 3.11 -6.08 -0.85
N VAL A 118 2.35 -5.12 -0.34
CA VAL A 118 2.43 -4.65 1.05
C VAL A 118 1.22 -5.17 1.80
N THR A 119 1.45 -6.01 2.80
CA THR A 119 0.38 -6.53 3.67
C THR A 119 0.59 -6.03 5.08
N LEU A 120 -0.41 -5.39 5.66
CA LEU A 120 -0.41 -4.98 7.05
C LEU A 120 -0.99 -6.09 7.93
N TYR A 121 -0.30 -6.39 9.03
CA TYR A 121 -0.70 -7.39 10.02
C TYR A 121 -0.81 -6.73 11.40
N LYS A 122 -1.70 -7.26 12.24
CA LYS A 122 -1.63 -7.05 13.69
C LYS A 122 -0.44 -7.79 14.26
N SER A 123 0.08 -7.35 15.39
CA SER A 123 1.12 -8.07 16.16
C SER A 123 0.72 -9.50 16.52
N SER A 124 -0.57 -9.81 16.56
CA SER A 124 -1.11 -11.17 16.72
C SER A 124 -0.95 -12.07 15.49
N GLY A 125 -0.44 -11.56 14.36
CA GLY A 125 -0.29 -12.30 13.09
C GLY A 125 -1.52 -12.30 12.19
N VAL A 126 -2.60 -11.59 12.56
CA VAL A 126 -3.80 -11.48 11.73
C VAL A 126 -3.59 -10.44 10.64
N SER A 127 -3.75 -10.83 9.37
CA SER A 127 -3.74 -9.92 8.22
C SER A 127 -4.90 -8.93 8.32
N VAL A 128 -4.61 -7.66 8.13
CA VAL A 128 -5.57 -6.55 8.20
C VAL A 128 -6.00 -6.13 6.81
N ALA A 129 -5.02 -5.82 5.96
CA ALA A 129 -5.25 -5.35 4.60
C ALA A 129 -3.99 -5.53 3.74
N THR A 130 -4.18 -5.54 2.43
CA THR A 130 -3.10 -5.74 1.45
C THR A 130 -3.25 -4.77 0.30
N SER A 131 -2.14 -4.31 -0.26
CA SER A 131 -2.07 -3.57 -1.52
C SER A 131 -0.90 -4.06 -2.36
N THR A 132 -1.02 -3.99 -3.69
CA THR A 132 0.09 -4.21 -4.61
C THR A 132 0.41 -2.90 -5.31
N VAL A 133 1.68 -2.57 -5.41
CA VAL A 133 2.18 -1.34 -6.02
C VAL A 133 3.32 -1.65 -6.99
N ASN A 134 3.43 -0.82 -8.02
CA ASN A 134 4.55 -0.82 -8.94
C ASN A 134 5.52 0.27 -8.50
N LEU A 135 6.68 -0.10 -8.00
CA LEU A 135 7.65 0.90 -7.58
C LEU A 135 8.28 1.54 -8.83
N PRO A 136 8.29 2.87 -8.94
CA PRO A 136 8.96 3.53 -10.03
C PRO A 136 10.46 3.24 -9.98
N TRP A 137 11.06 3.11 -11.18
CA TRP A 137 12.50 2.97 -11.27
C TRP A 137 13.21 4.26 -10.88
N SER A 138 14.20 4.16 -10.00
CA SER A 138 15.07 5.27 -9.69
C SER A 138 16.55 4.91 -9.89
N THR A 139 17.36 5.90 -10.24
CA THR A 139 18.80 5.72 -10.35
C THR A 139 19.44 5.76 -8.96
N PRO A 140 20.66 5.20 -8.79
CA PRO A 140 21.41 5.36 -7.53
C PRO A 140 21.74 6.81 -7.17
N LEU A 141 21.56 7.74 -8.11
CA LEU A 141 21.78 9.19 -7.94
C LEU A 141 20.50 9.97 -7.59
N GLY A 142 19.40 9.27 -7.38
CA GLY A 142 18.07 9.86 -7.13
C GLY A 142 17.20 10.00 -8.39
N GLY A 143 16.01 10.54 -8.18
CA GLY A 143 14.97 10.67 -9.21
C GLY A 143 14.16 9.39 -9.41
N GLY A 144 12.88 9.45 -9.58
CA GLY A 144 12.03 8.29 -9.85
C GLY A 144 10.81 8.18 -8.96
N GLY A 145 10.66 9.05 -7.99
CA GLY A 145 9.47 9.05 -7.12
C GLY A 145 9.35 7.86 -6.18
N SER A 146 8.27 7.81 -5.45
CA SER A 146 7.95 6.77 -4.48
C SER A 146 6.48 6.44 -4.50
N GLU A 147 6.12 5.24 -4.03
CA GLU A 147 4.73 4.83 -3.84
C GLU A 147 4.40 4.79 -2.36
N THR A 148 3.31 5.41 -1.97
CA THR A 148 2.81 5.44 -0.60
C THR A 148 1.52 4.65 -0.47
N VAL A 149 1.57 3.55 0.28
CA VAL A 149 0.40 2.78 0.68
C VAL A 149 -0.10 3.31 2.02
N THR A 150 -1.33 3.78 2.06
CA THR A 150 -1.97 4.28 3.28
C THR A 150 -3.06 3.31 3.75
N PHE A 151 -2.91 2.82 4.97
CA PHE A 151 -3.92 2.03 5.67
C PHE A 151 -4.64 2.94 6.67
N SER A 152 -5.96 3.08 6.53
CA SER A 152 -6.79 3.97 7.35
C SER A 152 -7.85 3.19 8.12
N ASN A 153 -8.45 3.82 9.14
CA ASN A 153 -9.41 3.21 10.06
C ASN A 153 -8.80 2.08 10.90
N LEU A 154 -7.53 2.20 11.25
CA LEU A 154 -6.85 1.26 12.12
C LEU A 154 -7.23 1.51 13.59
N ASN A 155 -7.17 0.47 14.40
CA ASN A 155 -7.34 0.57 15.86
C ASN A 155 -6.03 1.05 16.49
N SER A 156 -6.01 2.27 17.02
CA SER A 156 -4.84 2.87 17.68
C SER A 156 -4.39 2.20 18.99
N SER A 157 -5.14 1.22 19.48
CA SER A 157 -4.75 0.41 20.64
C SER A 157 -4.13 -0.94 20.24
N THR A 158 -3.80 -1.11 18.96
CA THR A 158 -3.25 -2.35 18.42
C THR A 158 -1.93 -2.05 17.73
N ASN A 159 -0.94 -2.89 17.96
CA ASN A 159 0.35 -2.82 17.27
C ASN A 159 0.28 -3.55 15.93
N TYR A 160 0.96 -2.99 14.93
CA TYR A 160 0.97 -3.49 13.56
C TYR A 160 2.39 -3.70 13.04
N TYR A 161 2.55 -4.59 12.07
CA TYR A 161 3.75 -4.70 11.24
C TYR A 161 3.37 -4.88 9.77
N ALA A 162 4.28 -4.53 8.88
CA ALA A 162 4.08 -4.74 7.45
C ALA A 162 4.95 -5.89 6.94
N VAL A 163 4.45 -6.58 5.92
CA VAL A 163 5.21 -7.54 5.12
C VAL A 163 5.26 -7.01 3.70
N ILE A 164 6.47 -6.87 3.17
CA ILE A 164 6.76 -6.45 1.80
C ILE A 164 7.20 -7.69 1.03
N GLU A 165 6.51 -8.06 -0.04
CA GLU A 165 6.73 -9.27 -0.82
C GLU A 165 7.00 -8.90 -2.28
N ASN A 166 8.08 -9.42 -2.85
CA ASN A 166 8.35 -9.30 -4.28
C ASN A 166 7.37 -10.21 -5.06
N MET A 167 6.58 -9.61 -5.96
CA MET A 167 5.59 -10.31 -6.78
C MET A 167 6.10 -10.70 -8.16
N ASP A 168 7.29 -10.23 -8.53
CA ASP A 168 7.93 -10.55 -9.81
C ASP A 168 8.68 -11.89 -9.77
N THR A 169 9.03 -12.37 -10.95
CA THR A 169 9.82 -13.59 -11.15
C THR A 169 11.33 -13.34 -11.15
N VAL A 170 11.73 -12.09 -10.94
CA VAL A 170 13.12 -11.63 -10.88
C VAL A 170 13.35 -10.88 -9.57
N GLU A 171 14.62 -10.70 -9.20
CA GLU A 171 14.98 -9.90 -8.03
C GLU A 171 14.59 -8.43 -8.20
N THR A 172 14.31 -7.76 -7.09
CA THR A 172 14.08 -6.30 -7.06
C THR A 172 15.42 -5.56 -7.12
N GLY A 173 15.37 -4.23 -7.33
CA GLY A 173 16.43 -3.34 -6.86
C GLY A 173 16.43 -3.24 -5.33
N THR A 174 17.32 -2.45 -4.78
CA THR A 174 17.28 -2.13 -3.35
C THR A 174 16.01 -1.34 -3.03
N ILE A 175 15.18 -1.87 -2.14
CA ILE A 175 13.95 -1.20 -1.71
C ILE A 175 14.24 -0.39 -0.44
N LEU A 176 13.93 0.90 -0.50
CA LEU A 176 13.89 1.79 0.66
C LEU A 176 12.46 1.88 1.17
N CYS A 177 12.30 1.96 2.48
CA CYS A 177 10.99 2.03 3.12
C CYS A 177 10.97 3.08 4.22
N VAL A 178 9.90 3.87 4.24
CA VAL A 178 9.58 4.81 5.32
C VAL A 178 8.20 4.50 5.85
N VAL A 179 8.09 4.29 7.16
CA VAL A 179 6.81 4.07 7.83
C VAL A 179 6.53 5.21 8.79
N LYS A 180 5.32 5.76 8.73
CA LYS A 180 4.85 6.81 9.64
C LYS A 180 3.37 6.66 9.94
N GLN A 181 2.93 7.15 11.08
CA GLN A 181 1.51 7.36 11.34
C GLN A 181 1.04 8.73 10.80
N ALA A 182 -0.23 8.86 10.42
CA ALA A 182 -0.79 10.08 9.84
C ALA A 182 -2.16 10.43 10.43
#